data_2ebdb283740349580d1b61a8b536c5b5
#
_entry.id   2ebdb283740349580d1b61a8b536c5b5
#
_cell.length_a   1.000
_cell.length_b   1.000
_cell.length_c   1.000
_cell.angle_alpha   90.00
_cell.angle_beta   90.00
_cell.angle_gamma   90.00
#
_symmetry.space_group_name_H-M   'P 1'
#
loop_
_entity.id
_entity.type
_entity.pdbx_description
1 polymer ?
#
loop_
_entity_poly.entity_id
_entity_poly.type
_entity_poly.pdbx_seq_one_letter_code
_entity_poly.pdbx_strand_id
1 'polypeptide(L)'
;GVRLVGSEMCIRDSIIAGMTMSLALAYVPISIIGAVIQAVPLMLTAAAALFLGERVGIRRISAILVGFSGVLFIIQPGRSDFDWMVILAVIAAVGLTIRDIGTKLVSKDVSTLLVSFYASIIFTASGGALLTVSGGASIPNAGMVLMFAVMIALGCLGYICVTNAVRQGEMSVVSPFRYTRMLF
;
A
#
# COMPACT_ATOMS: atom_id res chain seq x y z
N GLY A 1 19.61 -19.40 -1.15
CA GLY A 1 18.22 -19.68 -0.72
C GLY A 1 17.46 -18.45 -0.25
N VAL A 2 18.01 -17.63 0.66
CA VAL A 2 17.30 -16.48 1.26
C VAL A 2 17.02 -15.34 0.25
N ARG A 3 17.86 -15.16 -0.75
CA ARG A 3 17.70 -14.11 -1.78
C ARG A 3 16.49 -14.34 -2.71
N LEU A 4 16.24 -15.58 -3.07
CA LEU A 4 15.08 -15.95 -3.93
C LEU A 4 13.78 -15.88 -3.14
N VAL A 5 13.76 -16.32 -1.89
CA VAL A 5 12.58 -16.29 -1.03
C VAL A 5 12.08 -14.86 -0.79
N GLY A 6 12.97 -13.89 -0.57
CA GLY A 6 12.59 -12.49 -0.38
C GLY A 6 11.97 -11.84 -1.64
N SER A 7 12.50 -12.15 -2.83
CA SER A 7 11.97 -11.62 -4.08
C SER A 7 10.63 -12.28 -4.47
N GLU A 8 10.49 -13.59 -4.28
CA GLU A 8 9.23 -14.30 -4.55
C GLU A 8 8.13 -13.88 -3.59
N MET A 9 8.43 -13.70 -2.29
CA MET A 9 7.46 -13.16 -1.34
C MET A 9 7.02 -11.75 -1.74
N CYS A 10 7.95 -10.86 -2.07
CA CYS A 10 7.61 -9.48 -2.47
C CYS A 10 6.70 -9.44 -3.72
N ILE A 11 6.95 -10.31 -4.71
CA ILE A 11 6.13 -10.41 -5.93
C ILE A 11 4.73 -10.94 -5.59
N ARG A 12 4.64 -12.04 -4.87
CA ARG A 12 3.36 -12.66 -4.49
C ARG A 12 2.51 -11.70 -3.66
N ASP A 13 3.12 -11.05 -2.67
CA ASP A 13 2.42 -10.11 -1.79
C ASP A 13 1.97 -8.86 -2.54
N SER A 14 2.76 -8.42 -3.54
CA SER A 14 2.37 -7.33 -4.43
C SER A 14 1.18 -7.70 -5.32
N ILE A 15 1.10 -8.94 -5.80
CA ILE A 15 -0.04 -9.43 -6.58
C ILE A 15 -1.31 -9.43 -5.71
N ILE A 16 -1.24 -10.00 -4.51
CA ILE A 16 -2.37 -10.05 -3.59
C ILE A 16 -2.83 -8.63 -3.24
N ALA A 17 -1.90 -7.76 -2.84
CA ALA A 17 -2.21 -6.38 -2.50
C ALA A 17 -2.79 -5.60 -3.70
N GLY A 18 -2.25 -5.79 -4.89
CA GLY A 18 -2.74 -5.15 -6.12
C GLY A 18 -4.14 -5.61 -6.50
N MET A 19 -4.39 -6.90 -6.50
CA MET A 19 -5.71 -7.46 -6.83
C MET A 19 -6.77 -7.07 -5.81
N THR A 20 -6.49 -7.22 -4.51
CA THR A 20 -7.44 -6.86 -3.45
C THR A 20 -7.70 -5.35 -3.42
N MET A 21 -6.69 -4.52 -3.69
CA MET A 21 -6.86 -3.07 -3.80
C MET A 21 -7.71 -2.68 -5.00
N SER A 22 -7.49 -3.29 -6.15
CA SER A 22 -8.29 -3.05 -7.36
C SER A 22 -9.75 -3.45 -7.15
N LEU A 23 -10.00 -4.59 -6.51
CA LEU A 23 -11.34 -5.02 -6.14
C LEU A 23 -11.98 -4.08 -5.10
N ALA A 24 -11.23 -3.66 -4.08
CA ALA A 24 -11.72 -2.70 -3.10
C ALA A 24 -12.17 -1.39 -3.77
N LEU A 25 -11.38 -0.87 -4.72
CA LEU A 25 -11.73 0.34 -5.47
C LEU A 25 -13.00 0.18 -6.34
N ALA A 26 -13.34 -1.03 -6.76
CA ALA A 26 -14.54 -1.30 -7.55
C ALA A 26 -15.81 -1.35 -6.68
N TYR A 27 -15.71 -1.78 -5.42
CA TYR A 27 -16.89 -2.08 -4.60
C TYR A 27 -17.01 -1.23 -3.33
N VAL A 28 -15.92 -0.61 -2.86
CA VAL A 28 -15.88 0.16 -1.60
C VAL A 28 -15.75 1.64 -1.89
N PRO A 29 -16.49 2.51 -1.20
CA PRO A 29 -16.35 3.97 -1.32
C PRO A 29 -14.90 4.42 -1.07
N ILE A 30 -14.39 5.29 -1.95
CA ILE A 30 -13.00 5.80 -1.89
C ILE A 30 -12.66 6.42 -0.53
N SER A 31 -13.64 7.06 0.12
CA SER A 31 -13.47 7.63 1.46
C SER A 31 -13.10 6.59 2.53
N ILE A 32 -13.75 5.43 2.49
CA ILE A 32 -13.45 4.31 3.41
C ILE A 32 -12.09 3.70 3.09
N ILE A 33 -11.80 3.48 1.79
CA ILE A 33 -10.49 2.99 1.36
C ILE A 33 -9.39 3.95 1.82
N GLY A 34 -9.59 5.25 1.62
CA GLY A 34 -8.66 6.28 2.07
C GLY A 34 -8.38 6.20 3.57
N ALA A 35 -9.42 6.04 4.39
CA ALA A 35 -9.29 5.88 5.83
C ALA A 35 -8.52 4.61 6.22
N VAL A 36 -8.83 3.47 5.59
CA VAL A 36 -8.16 2.19 5.85
C VAL A 36 -6.68 2.23 5.44
N ILE A 37 -6.37 2.83 4.29
CA ILE A 37 -4.97 2.98 3.84
C ILE A 37 -4.15 3.84 4.80
N GLN A 38 -4.77 4.76 5.53
CA GLN A 38 -4.07 5.53 6.56
C GLN A 38 -3.61 4.67 7.76
N ALA A 39 -4.16 3.47 7.93
CA ALA A 39 -3.65 2.50 8.89
C ALA A 39 -2.31 1.87 8.45
N VAL A 40 -1.98 1.86 7.16
CA VAL A 40 -0.75 1.22 6.63
C VAL A 40 0.52 1.73 7.33
N PRO A 41 0.78 3.03 7.51
CA PRO A 41 1.95 3.50 8.24
C PRO A 41 1.99 3.04 9.70
N LEU A 42 0.83 2.91 10.35
CA LEU A 42 0.73 2.40 11.74
C LEU A 42 1.06 0.91 11.77
N MET A 43 0.47 0.14 10.86
CA MET A 43 0.74 -1.30 10.70
C MET A 43 2.21 -1.54 10.39
N LEU A 44 2.81 -0.71 9.54
CA LEU A 44 4.22 -0.80 9.17
C LEU A 44 5.13 -0.54 10.37
N THR A 45 4.81 0.48 11.19
CA THR A 45 5.57 0.77 12.42
C THR A 45 5.42 -0.36 13.45
N ALA A 46 4.22 -0.90 13.62
CA ALA A 46 3.97 -2.04 14.49
C ALA A 46 4.72 -3.29 14.02
N ALA A 47 4.66 -3.57 12.73
CA ALA A 47 5.35 -4.70 12.12
C ALA A 47 6.88 -4.56 12.18
N ALA A 48 7.42 -3.35 12.01
CA ALA A 48 8.85 -3.08 12.17
C ALA A 48 9.33 -3.36 13.60
N ALA A 49 8.54 -3.01 14.61
CA ALA A 49 8.84 -3.34 15.99
C ALA A 49 8.84 -4.85 16.26
N LEU A 50 7.85 -5.57 15.69
CA LEU A 50 7.66 -7.00 15.93
C LEU A 50 8.63 -7.88 15.14
N PHE A 51 8.86 -7.56 13.86
CA PHE A 51 9.60 -8.42 12.94
C PHE A 51 11.02 -7.96 12.65
N LEU A 52 11.28 -6.63 12.67
CA LEU A 52 12.60 -6.08 12.40
C LEU A 52 13.38 -5.72 13.68
N GLY A 53 12.76 -5.84 14.85
CA GLY A 53 13.40 -5.51 16.12
C GLY A 53 13.70 -4.01 16.30
N GLU A 54 13.03 -3.13 15.53
CA GLU A 54 13.20 -1.70 15.69
C GLU A 54 12.68 -1.25 17.07
N ARG A 55 13.45 -0.44 17.78
CA ARG A 55 13.06 0.06 19.10
C ARG A 55 11.97 1.13 18.95
N VAL A 56 10.74 0.76 19.26
CA VAL A 56 9.59 1.67 19.24
C VAL A 56 9.30 2.13 20.65
N GLY A 57 9.46 3.44 20.91
CA GLY A 57 9.16 4.04 22.21
C GLY A 57 7.66 4.05 22.54
N ILE A 58 7.33 4.11 23.84
CA ILE A 58 5.95 4.08 24.35
C ILE A 58 5.02 5.10 23.69
N ARG A 59 5.54 6.29 23.35
CA ARG A 59 4.78 7.34 22.65
C ARG A 59 4.32 6.90 21.24
N ARG A 60 5.12 6.10 20.52
CA ARG A 60 4.75 5.56 19.22
C ARG A 60 3.73 4.43 19.34
N ILE A 61 3.88 3.59 20.37
CA ILE A 61 2.92 2.53 20.67
C ILE A 61 1.55 3.14 20.98
N SER A 62 1.48 4.17 21.82
CA SER A 62 0.21 4.85 22.10
C SER A 62 -0.40 5.49 20.87
N ALA A 63 0.41 6.11 20.01
CA ALA A 63 -0.08 6.66 18.73
C ALA A 63 -0.65 5.58 17.80
N ILE A 64 -0.02 4.40 17.73
CA ILE A 64 -0.51 3.24 16.98
C ILE A 64 -1.87 2.80 17.51
N LEU A 65 -2.02 2.65 18.82
CA LEU A 65 -3.29 2.22 19.43
C LEU A 65 -4.41 3.24 19.18
N VAL A 66 -4.13 4.54 19.35
CA VAL A 66 -5.09 5.61 19.06
C VAL A 66 -5.47 5.64 17.58
N GLY A 67 -4.49 5.50 16.68
CA GLY A 67 -4.73 5.47 15.24
C GLY A 67 -5.58 4.27 14.81
N PHE A 68 -5.30 3.07 15.33
CA PHE A 68 -6.12 1.88 15.07
C PHE A 68 -7.54 2.02 15.60
N SER A 69 -7.72 2.59 16.81
CA SER A 69 -9.07 2.85 17.32
C SER A 69 -9.84 3.81 16.41
N GLY A 70 -9.18 4.86 15.88
CA GLY A 70 -9.79 5.76 14.90
C GLY A 70 -10.28 5.03 13.64
N VAL A 71 -9.47 4.13 13.08
CA VAL A 71 -9.84 3.32 11.91
C VAL A 71 -11.02 2.41 12.24
N LEU A 72 -11.05 1.78 13.41
CA LEU A 72 -12.18 0.95 13.86
C LEU A 72 -13.47 1.76 14.01
N PHE A 73 -13.39 3.01 14.50
CA PHE A 73 -14.52 3.91 14.56
C PHE A 73 -15.08 4.27 13.18
N ILE A 74 -14.24 4.37 12.15
CA ILE A 74 -14.66 4.64 10.78
C ILE A 74 -15.29 3.41 10.15
N ILE A 75 -14.69 2.24 10.31
CA ILE A 75 -15.17 0.97 9.74
C ILE A 75 -16.47 0.51 10.43
N GLN A 76 -16.62 0.76 11.73
CA GLN A 76 -17.76 0.36 12.57
C GLN A 76 -18.17 -1.12 12.38
N PRO A 77 -17.27 -2.09 12.58
CA PRO A 77 -17.60 -3.49 12.42
C PRO A 77 -18.71 -3.89 13.42
N GLY A 78 -19.72 -4.59 12.93
CA GLY A 78 -20.83 -5.05 13.77
C GLY A 78 -22.09 -4.17 13.76
N ARG A 79 -22.11 -3.08 12.99
CA ARG A 79 -23.34 -2.32 12.70
C ARG A 79 -24.21 -3.06 11.68
N SER A 80 -25.54 -2.87 11.73
CA SER A 80 -26.48 -3.46 10.76
C SER A 80 -26.16 -3.11 9.31
N ASP A 81 -25.56 -1.93 9.08
CA ASP A 81 -25.21 -1.40 7.76
C ASP A 81 -23.75 -1.65 7.38
N PHE A 82 -23.06 -2.58 8.08
CA PHE A 82 -21.67 -2.91 7.79
C PHE A 82 -21.54 -3.60 6.43
N ASP A 83 -20.83 -2.94 5.52
CA ASP A 83 -20.50 -3.52 4.21
C ASP A 83 -19.30 -4.46 4.33
N TRP A 84 -19.54 -5.76 4.14
CA TRP A 84 -18.49 -6.79 4.16
C TRP A 84 -17.40 -6.56 3.11
N MET A 85 -17.67 -5.79 2.06
CA MET A 85 -16.67 -5.43 1.05
C MET A 85 -15.52 -4.57 1.63
N VAL A 86 -15.73 -3.90 2.76
CA VAL A 86 -14.67 -3.15 3.48
C VAL A 86 -13.52 -4.07 3.90
N ILE A 87 -13.79 -5.36 4.11
CA ILE A 87 -12.74 -6.36 4.41
C ILE A 87 -11.70 -6.42 3.28
N LEU A 88 -12.10 -6.22 2.02
CA LEU A 88 -11.14 -6.16 0.90
C LEU A 88 -10.14 -5.02 1.07
N ALA A 89 -10.58 -3.86 1.53
CA ALA A 89 -9.69 -2.73 1.80
C ALA A 89 -8.72 -3.05 2.96
N VAL A 90 -9.19 -3.75 4.00
CA VAL A 90 -8.34 -4.19 5.11
C VAL A 90 -7.29 -5.20 4.64
N ILE A 91 -7.69 -6.20 3.85
CA ILE A 91 -6.76 -7.19 3.27
C ILE A 91 -5.73 -6.49 2.38
N ALA A 92 -6.16 -5.51 1.56
CA ALA A 92 -5.25 -4.72 0.74
C ALA A 92 -4.25 -3.94 1.59
N ALA A 93 -4.68 -3.33 2.70
CA ALA A 93 -3.80 -2.59 3.62
C ALA A 93 -2.77 -3.52 4.29
N VAL A 94 -3.19 -4.71 4.71
CA VAL A 94 -2.28 -5.75 5.23
C VAL A 94 -1.28 -6.17 4.16
N GLY A 95 -1.75 -6.47 2.95
CA GLY A 95 -0.90 -6.85 1.82
C GLY A 95 0.14 -5.77 1.47
N LEU A 96 -0.26 -4.49 1.47
CA LEU A 96 0.66 -3.37 1.28
C LEU A 96 1.72 -3.29 2.39
N THR A 97 1.32 -3.55 3.63
CA THR A 97 2.25 -3.56 4.77
C THR A 97 3.28 -4.69 4.64
N ILE A 98 2.83 -5.90 4.33
CA ILE A 98 3.72 -7.06 4.14
C ILE A 98 4.67 -6.82 2.96
N ARG A 99 4.17 -6.28 1.85
CA ARG A 99 4.99 -5.89 0.70
C ARG A 99 6.08 -4.88 1.06
N ASP A 100 5.75 -3.85 1.84
CA ASP A 100 6.71 -2.81 2.25
C ASP A 100 7.81 -3.39 3.16
N ILE A 101 7.45 -4.32 4.06
CA ILE A 101 8.41 -5.09 4.85
C ILE A 101 9.29 -5.95 3.94
N GLY A 102 8.67 -6.69 3.01
CA GLY A 102 9.39 -7.50 2.03
C GLY A 102 10.38 -6.66 1.21
N THR A 103 9.97 -5.47 0.78
CA THR A 103 10.83 -4.53 0.06
C THR A 103 12.05 -4.10 0.88
N LYS A 104 11.91 -3.93 2.20
CA LYS A 104 13.04 -3.63 3.09
C LYS A 104 14.00 -4.81 3.22
N LEU A 105 13.49 -6.02 3.21
CA LEU A 105 14.28 -7.25 3.35
C LEU A 105 15.00 -7.67 2.05
N VAL A 106 14.63 -7.08 0.90
CA VAL A 106 15.34 -7.31 -0.37
C VAL A 106 16.77 -6.85 -0.24
N SER A 107 17.72 -7.67 -0.75
CA SER A 107 19.15 -7.36 -0.73
C SER A 107 19.45 -5.97 -1.31
N LYS A 108 20.39 -5.26 -0.69
CA LYS A 108 20.84 -3.93 -1.14
C LYS A 108 21.50 -3.97 -2.53
N ASP A 109 21.96 -5.14 -2.97
CA ASP A 109 22.55 -5.36 -4.30
C ASP A 109 21.51 -5.21 -5.43
N VAL A 110 20.22 -5.38 -5.12
CA VAL A 110 19.13 -5.18 -6.09
C VAL A 110 18.76 -3.71 -6.15
N SER A 111 18.79 -3.11 -7.34
CA SER A 111 18.48 -1.69 -7.48
C SER A 111 17.01 -1.40 -7.10
N THR A 112 16.77 -0.25 -6.47
CA THR A 112 15.43 0.18 -6.11
C THR A 112 14.53 0.37 -7.35
N LEU A 113 15.12 0.79 -8.47
CA LEU A 113 14.41 0.93 -9.74
C LEU A 113 13.85 -0.40 -10.22
N LEU A 114 14.62 -1.49 -10.10
CA LEU A 114 14.17 -2.81 -10.49
C LEU A 114 12.99 -3.29 -9.63
N VAL A 115 13.07 -3.11 -8.32
CA VAL A 115 11.98 -3.45 -7.39
C VAL A 115 10.72 -2.66 -7.70
N SER A 116 10.86 -1.35 -7.95
CA SER A 116 9.75 -0.47 -8.31
C SER A 116 9.14 -0.83 -9.66
N PHE A 117 9.97 -1.21 -10.62
CA PHE A 117 9.52 -1.60 -11.96
C PHE A 117 8.66 -2.88 -11.92
N TYR A 118 9.12 -3.91 -11.21
CA TYR A 118 8.32 -5.14 -11.05
C TYR A 118 7.00 -4.88 -10.33
N ALA A 119 7.01 -4.06 -9.27
CA ALA A 119 5.78 -3.70 -8.59
C ALA A 119 4.81 -2.95 -9.51
N SER A 120 5.30 -2.04 -10.34
CA SER A 120 4.47 -1.31 -11.32
C SER A 120 3.84 -2.23 -12.36
N ILE A 121 4.59 -3.22 -12.86
CA ILE A 121 4.06 -4.24 -13.79
C ILE A 121 2.91 -5.01 -13.14
N ILE A 122 3.08 -5.43 -11.88
CA ILE A 122 2.07 -6.20 -11.15
C ILE A 122 0.80 -5.36 -10.95
N PHE A 123 0.94 -4.09 -10.54
CA PHE A 123 -0.22 -3.21 -10.39
C PHE A 123 -0.93 -2.93 -11.73
N THR A 124 -0.17 -2.77 -12.81
CA THR A 124 -0.73 -2.59 -14.16
C THR A 124 -1.48 -3.85 -14.61
N ALA A 125 -0.91 -5.02 -14.39
CA ALA A 125 -1.56 -6.29 -14.72
C ALA A 125 -2.84 -6.52 -13.91
N SER A 126 -2.84 -6.19 -12.61
CA SER A 126 -4.03 -6.31 -11.75
C SER A 126 -5.14 -5.34 -12.17
N GLY A 127 -4.79 -4.08 -12.52
CA GLY A 127 -5.73 -3.11 -13.06
C GLY A 127 -6.30 -3.53 -14.43
N GLY A 128 -5.45 -4.08 -15.30
CA GLY A 128 -5.87 -4.63 -16.59
C GLY A 128 -6.81 -5.82 -16.45
N ALA A 129 -6.54 -6.73 -15.50
CA ALA A 129 -7.42 -7.86 -15.20
C ALA A 129 -8.80 -7.38 -14.69
N LEU A 130 -8.82 -6.37 -13.82
CA LEU A 130 -10.07 -5.79 -13.36
C LEU A 130 -10.87 -5.17 -14.52
N LEU A 131 -10.19 -4.48 -15.43
CA LEU A 131 -10.81 -3.85 -16.58
C LEU A 131 -11.55 -4.86 -17.47
N THR A 132 -10.97 -6.05 -17.69
CA THR A 132 -11.60 -7.12 -18.47
C THR A 132 -12.86 -7.67 -17.80
N VAL A 133 -12.87 -7.73 -16.47
CA VAL A 133 -14.02 -8.22 -15.67
C VAL A 133 -15.13 -7.15 -15.58
N SER A 134 -14.74 -5.86 -15.54
CA SER A 134 -15.68 -4.74 -15.38
C SER A 134 -16.43 -4.34 -16.68
N GLY A 135 -16.20 -5.05 -17.79
CA GLY A 135 -16.96 -4.82 -19.04
C GLY A 135 -16.37 -3.79 -20.00
N GLY A 136 -15.13 -3.39 -19.79
CA GLY A 136 -14.38 -2.54 -20.74
C GLY A 136 -14.19 -1.10 -20.28
N ALA A 137 -13.33 -0.39 -21.00
CA ALA A 137 -13.00 1.03 -20.75
C ALA A 137 -13.61 1.92 -21.83
N SER A 138 -14.02 3.11 -21.44
CA SER A 138 -14.25 4.19 -22.41
C SER A 138 -12.92 4.68 -22.96
N ILE A 139 -12.84 4.96 -24.24
CA ILE A 139 -11.65 5.53 -24.87
C ILE A 139 -11.45 6.95 -24.32
N PRO A 140 -10.32 7.25 -23.62
CA PRO A 140 -10.08 8.57 -23.08
C PRO A 140 -9.84 9.59 -24.20
N ASN A 141 -10.29 10.81 -24.02
CA ASN A 141 -9.96 11.91 -24.92
C ASN A 141 -8.50 12.37 -24.73
N ALA A 142 -7.96 13.17 -25.65
CA ALA A 142 -6.56 13.62 -25.62
C ALA A 142 -6.20 14.35 -24.32
N GLY A 143 -7.11 15.14 -23.75
CA GLY A 143 -6.89 15.82 -22.47
C GLY A 143 -6.77 14.84 -21.29
N MET A 144 -7.60 13.80 -21.26
CA MET A 144 -7.51 12.74 -20.25
C MET A 144 -6.19 11.95 -20.36
N VAL A 145 -5.76 11.65 -21.60
CA VAL A 145 -4.48 10.96 -21.84
C VAL A 145 -3.32 11.76 -21.28
N LEU A 146 -3.28 13.07 -21.53
CA LEU A 146 -2.24 13.95 -20.99
C LEU A 146 -2.27 13.99 -19.45
N MET A 147 -3.47 14.11 -18.86
CA MET A 147 -3.63 14.09 -17.41
C MET A 147 -3.14 12.78 -16.80
N PHE A 148 -3.50 11.63 -17.39
CA PHE A 148 -3.01 10.32 -16.94
C PHE A 148 -1.49 10.20 -17.10
N ALA A 149 -0.91 10.69 -18.18
CA ALA A 149 0.53 10.65 -18.39
C ALA A 149 1.28 11.44 -17.30
N VAL A 150 0.80 12.64 -16.94
CA VAL A 150 1.36 13.43 -15.86
C VAL A 150 1.20 12.73 -14.51
N MET A 151 0.01 12.18 -14.21
CA MET A 151 -0.24 11.43 -12.97
C MET A 151 0.67 10.20 -12.86
N ILE A 152 0.86 9.45 -13.95
CA ILE A 152 1.75 8.29 -13.98
C ILE A 152 3.20 8.72 -13.72
N ALA A 153 3.68 9.77 -14.40
CA ALA A 153 5.05 10.25 -14.22
C ALA A 153 5.33 10.69 -12.76
N LEU A 154 4.44 11.50 -12.19
CA LEU A 154 4.54 11.95 -10.79
C LEU A 154 4.39 10.78 -9.81
N GLY A 155 3.47 9.86 -10.09
CA GLY A 155 3.25 8.66 -9.28
C GLY A 155 4.46 7.74 -9.27
N CYS A 156 5.09 7.49 -10.42
CA CYS A 156 6.31 6.69 -10.53
C CYS A 156 7.47 7.34 -9.75
N LEU A 157 7.65 8.65 -9.90
CA LEU A 157 8.68 9.38 -9.15
C LEU A 157 8.45 9.29 -7.64
N GLY A 158 7.23 9.56 -7.19
CA GLY A 158 6.85 9.45 -5.79
C GLY A 158 7.04 8.03 -5.25
N TYR A 159 6.67 7.01 -6.04
CA TYR A 159 6.85 5.62 -5.66
C TYR A 159 8.33 5.24 -5.48
N ILE A 160 9.21 5.67 -6.39
CA ILE A 160 10.66 5.46 -6.30
C ILE A 160 11.22 6.14 -5.04
N CYS A 161 10.80 7.38 -4.76
CA CYS A 161 11.23 8.11 -3.56
C CYS A 161 10.81 7.39 -2.27
N VAL A 162 9.55 6.94 -2.19
CA VAL A 162 9.04 6.18 -1.02
C VAL A 162 9.78 4.85 -0.86
N THR A 163 9.99 4.12 -1.96
CA THR A 163 10.71 2.83 -1.93
C THR A 163 12.15 3.02 -1.46
N ASN A 164 12.83 4.06 -1.92
CA ASN A 164 14.17 4.41 -1.44
C ASN A 164 14.17 4.74 0.06
N ALA A 165 13.22 5.55 0.51
CA ALA A 165 13.10 5.91 1.92
C ALA A 165 12.88 4.68 2.81
N VAL A 166 12.01 3.74 2.40
CA VAL A 166 11.74 2.49 3.12
C VAL A 166 12.98 1.60 3.17
N ARG A 167 13.74 1.51 2.09
CA ARG A 167 14.93 0.64 2.01
C ARG A 167 16.12 1.15 2.80
N GLN A 168 16.30 2.47 2.87
CA GLN A 168 17.47 3.10 3.50
C GLN A 168 17.19 3.57 4.93
N GLY A 169 15.95 3.96 5.23
CA GLY A 169 15.55 4.49 6.53
C GLY A 169 15.05 3.43 7.50
N GLU A 170 14.96 3.81 8.78
CA GLU A 170 14.18 3.04 9.77
C GLU A 170 12.68 3.21 9.47
N MET A 171 11.95 2.10 9.42
CA MET A 171 10.52 2.12 9.10
C MET A 171 9.72 2.93 10.12
N SER A 172 10.10 2.85 11.39
CA SER A 172 9.48 3.61 12.47
C SER A 172 9.64 5.13 12.32
N VAL A 173 10.65 5.60 11.59
CA VAL A 173 10.87 7.02 11.30
C VAL A 173 10.21 7.40 9.98
N VAL A 174 10.33 6.58 8.94
CA VAL A 174 9.80 6.88 7.59
C VAL A 174 8.27 6.84 7.55
N SER A 175 7.64 5.91 8.30
CA SER A 175 6.20 5.72 8.27
C SER A 175 5.38 6.97 8.63
N PRO A 176 5.69 7.76 9.67
CA PRO A 176 4.95 8.97 9.99
C PRO A 176 4.96 10.03 8.89
N PHE A 177 6.04 10.11 8.09
CA PHE A 177 6.10 11.05 6.97
C PHE A 177 5.08 10.73 5.86
N ARG A 178 4.58 9.51 5.79
CA ARG A 178 3.51 9.15 4.84
C ARG A 178 2.20 9.88 5.11
N TYR A 179 1.98 10.40 6.32
CA TYR A 179 0.79 11.21 6.63
C TYR A 179 0.84 12.60 6.02
N THR A 180 2.01 13.11 5.59
CA THR A 180 2.09 14.42 4.92
C THR A 180 1.25 14.50 3.65
N ARG A 181 0.99 13.36 3.00
CA ARG A 181 0.08 13.30 1.84
C ARG A 181 -1.37 13.70 2.14
N MET A 182 -1.75 13.76 3.42
CA MET A 182 -3.07 14.26 3.82
C MET A 182 -3.19 15.78 3.75
N LEU A 183 -2.07 16.49 3.63
CA LEU A 183 -2.02 17.94 3.55
C LEU A 183 -2.21 18.43 2.10
N PHE A 184 -2.14 17.53 1.14
CA PHE A 184 -2.26 17.77 -0.30
C PHE A 184 -3.37 16.90 -0.91
#